data_1bca63cab71aa3e7553f8e8cd51c2381
#
_entry.id   1bca63cab71aa3e7553f8e8cd51c2381
#
_cell.length_a   1.000
_cell.length_b   1.000
_cell.length_c   1.000
_cell.angle_alpha   90.00
_cell.angle_beta   90.00
_cell.angle_gamma   90.00
#
_symmetry.space_group_name_H-M   'P 1'
#
loop_
_entity.id
_entity.type
_entity.pdbx_description
1 polymer ?
#
loop_
_entity_poly.entity_id
_entity_poly.type
_entity_poly.pdbx_seq_one_letter_code
_entity_poly.pdbx_strand_id
1 'polypeptide(L)'
;MEKRIIELYRRKFDDIRHEEDGIEYWYARELMTLLDYVQWRNFENVVKKGMLSCKNNGIRVEDHFAGVSKMVTLGSGANREVEDYMLTRYACYLIAENGDPRKEQIAFAQSYFAVQTRKQELIEERISYIERTEARGKLRESEKRLSQNIYERGVDDAGFGRIRSKGDQALFGGFTTKQMKERLGVQDKRPLADFLPTLTIAAKNLATEMTNYNVCLLYTSPSPRDCS
;
A
#
# COMPACT_ATOMS: atom_id res chain seq x y z
N MET A 1 22.76 17.36 -10.28
CA MET A 1 23.48 16.61 -9.21
C MET A 1 23.97 15.29 -9.80
N GLU A 2 25.25 14.98 -9.73
CA GLU A 2 25.81 13.76 -10.34
C GLU A 2 25.30 12.50 -9.65
N LYS A 3 24.95 11.45 -10.42
CA LYS A 3 24.48 10.15 -9.91
C LYS A 3 25.42 9.58 -8.82
N ARG A 4 26.71 9.87 -8.91
CA ARG A 4 27.75 9.42 -7.98
C ARG A 4 27.63 10.06 -6.58
N ILE A 5 27.23 11.33 -6.50
CA ILE A 5 27.00 12.06 -5.25
C ILE A 5 25.74 11.51 -4.58
N ILE A 6 24.66 11.27 -5.36
CA ILE A 6 23.42 10.66 -4.88
C ILE A 6 23.68 9.29 -4.25
N GLU A 7 24.52 8.46 -4.87
CA GLU A 7 24.83 7.12 -4.37
C GLU A 7 25.69 7.15 -3.10
N LEU A 8 26.59 8.13 -2.98
CA LEU A 8 27.42 8.33 -1.78
C LEU A 8 26.58 8.73 -0.56
N TYR A 9 25.65 9.70 -0.70
CA TYR A 9 24.79 10.13 0.40
C TYR A 9 23.76 9.05 0.78
N ARG A 10 23.26 8.29 -0.20
CA ARG A 10 22.40 7.14 0.06
C ARG A 10 23.09 6.12 0.94
N ARG A 11 24.33 5.73 0.62
CA ARG A 11 25.12 4.80 1.44
C ARG A 11 25.29 5.34 2.85
N LYS A 12 25.67 6.60 2.99
CA LYS A 12 25.83 7.24 4.31
C LYS A 12 24.55 7.25 5.14
N PHE A 13 23.37 7.41 4.52
CA PHE A 13 22.08 7.34 5.20
C PHE A 13 21.73 5.90 5.62
N ASP A 14 22.00 4.95 4.75
CA ASP A 14 21.78 3.53 5.03
C ASP A 14 22.83 3.01 6.07
N ASP A 15 24.05 3.55 6.10
CA ASP A 15 25.11 3.19 7.05
C ASP A 15 24.78 3.57 8.51
N ILE A 16 23.98 4.62 8.73
CA ILE A 16 23.52 5.04 10.08
C ILE A 16 22.15 4.48 10.44
N ARG A 17 21.63 3.54 9.64
CA ARG A 17 20.39 2.83 9.94
C ARG A 17 20.63 1.76 10.99
N HIS A 18 19.74 1.72 11.97
CA HIS A 18 19.63 0.65 12.95
C HIS A 18 18.39 -0.18 12.68
N GLU A 19 18.40 -1.42 13.13
CA GLU A 19 17.26 -2.34 13.02
C GLU A 19 17.14 -3.15 14.30
N GLU A 20 15.95 -3.19 14.88
CA GLU A 20 15.62 -3.98 16.05
C GLU A 20 14.24 -4.59 15.85
N ASP A 21 14.10 -5.91 16.02
CA ASP A 21 12.86 -6.66 15.82
C ASP A 21 12.20 -6.45 14.44
N GLY A 22 13.00 -6.22 13.39
CA GLY A 22 12.52 -5.96 12.04
C GLY A 22 12.01 -4.52 11.81
N ILE A 23 12.19 -3.64 12.79
CA ILE A 23 11.84 -2.22 12.70
C ILE A 23 13.11 -1.40 12.48
N GLU A 24 13.16 -0.67 11.37
CA GLU A 24 14.27 0.23 11.07
C GLU A 24 14.10 1.59 11.75
N TYR A 25 15.20 2.14 12.27
CA TYR A 25 15.22 3.47 12.89
C TYR A 25 16.57 4.15 12.74
N TRP A 26 16.59 5.45 13.01
CA TRP A 26 17.77 6.31 12.99
C TRP A 26 17.86 7.09 14.28
N TYR A 27 19.09 7.30 14.79
CA TYR A 27 19.30 8.25 15.89
C TYR A 27 19.40 9.68 15.35
N ALA A 28 18.71 10.61 16.00
CA ALA A 28 18.68 12.01 15.57
C ALA A 28 20.08 12.65 15.59
N ARG A 29 20.96 12.29 16.52
CA ARG A 29 22.34 12.80 16.57
C ARG A 29 23.20 12.28 15.42
N GLU A 30 22.99 11.09 14.95
CA GLU A 30 23.68 10.54 13.77
C GLU A 30 23.19 11.22 12.50
N LEU A 31 21.88 11.39 12.39
CA LEU A 31 21.24 12.14 11.30
C LEU A 31 21.68 13.61 11.28
N MET A 32 21.83 14.26 12.45
CA MET A 32 22.36 15.60 12.60
C MET A 32 23.71 15.76 11.89
N THR A 33 24.63 14.81 12.11
CA THR A 33 25.97 14.81 11.52
C THR A 33 25.89 14.63 10.00
N LEU A 34 25.03 13.72 9.54
CA LEU A 34 24.82 13.46 8.11
C LEU A 34 24.25 14.67 7.37
N LEU A 35 23.35 15.44 8.03
CA LEU A 35 22.72 16.64 7.49
C LEU A 35 23.55 17.91 7.71
N ASP A 36 24.81 17.76 8.14
CA ASP A 36 25.79 18.84 8.33
C ASP A 36 25.32 19.92 9.33
N TYR A 37 24.71 19.48 10.44
CA TYR A 37 24.45 20.34 11.59
C TYR A 37 25.54 20.18 12.64
N VAL A 38 26.17 21.28 13.02
CA VAL A 38 27.25 21.28 14.02
C VAL A 38 26.70 21.35 15.44
N GLN A 39 25.62 22.09 15.64
CA GLN A 39 25.07 22.34 16.98
C GLN A 39 23.73 21.63 17.16
N TRP A 40 23.62 20.84 18.22
CA TRP A 40 22.39 20.11 18.58
C TRP A 40 21.17 21.04 18.68
N ARG A 41 21.30 22.16 19.34
CA ARG A 41 20.21 23.13 19.51
C ARG A 41 19.58 23.54 18.18
N ASN A 42 20.41 23.75 17.15
CA ASN A 42 19.91 24.15 15.83
C ASN A 42 19.21 22.98 15.14
N PHE A 43 19.76 21.79 15.27
CA PHE A 43 19.15 20.58 14.70
C PHE A 43 17.86 20.19 15.44
N GLU A 44 17.84 20.26 16.76
CA GLU A 44 16.67 20.00 17.59
C GLU A 44 15.48 20.91 17.21
N ASN A 45 15.73 22.16 16.85
CA ASN A 45 14.68 23.03 16.33
C ASN A 45 14.05 22.49 15.03
N VAL A 46 14.87 21.86 14.16
CA VAL A 46 14.36 21.22 12.93
C VAL A 46 13.59 19.96 13.27
N VAL A 47 14.06 19.16 14.21
CA VAL A 47 13.32 17.99 14.74
C VAL A 47 11.95 18.41 15.27
N LYS A 48 11.90 19.47 16.10
CA LYS A 48 10.62 20.02 16.63
C LYS A 48 9.66 20.51 15.54
N LYS A 49 10.19 21.10 14.46
CA LYS A 49 9.38 21.44 13.28
C LYS A 49 8.83 20.20 12.59
N GLY A 50 9.66 19.15 12.44
CA GLY A 50 9.21 17.85 11.91
C GLY A 50 8.10 17.24 12.76
N MET A 51 8.23 17.26 14.10
CA MET A 51 7.20 16.81 15.03
C MET A 51 5.88 17.62 14.86
N LEU A 52 5.99 18.94 14.68
CA LEU A 52 4.83 19.80 14.46
C LEU A 52 4.15 19.47 13.13
N SER A 53 4.92 19.26 12.07
CA SER A 53 4.40 18.82 10.76
C SER A 53 3.68 17.47 10.87
N CYS A 54 4.24 16.50 11.62
CA CYS A 54 3.63 15.22 11.91
C CYS A 54 2.27 15.40 12.60
N LYS A 55 2.22 16.19 13.67
CA LYS A 55 0.99 16.48 14.42
C LYS A 55 -0.07 17.17 13.57
N ASN A 56 0.30 18.14 12.74
CA ASN A 56 -0.63 18.87 11.88
C ASN A 56 -1.23 17.99 10.78
N ASN A 57 -0.54 16.92 10.39
CA ASN A 57 -1.05 15.90 9.46
C ASN A 57 -1.94 14.85 10.16
N GLY A 58 -2.24 15.00 11.45
CA GLY A 58 -3.07 14.07 12.21
C GLY A 58 -2.39 12.74 12.55
N ILE A 59 -1.05 12.68 12.41
CA ILE A 59 -0.25 11.48 12.70
C ILE A 59 0.31 11.59 14.13
N ARG A 60 0.32 10.47 14.85
CA ARG A 60 0.84 10.43 16.22
C ARG A 60 2.36 10.62 16.21
N VAL A 61 2.82 11.62 16.94
CA VAL A 61 4.24 11.97 17.00
C VAL A 61 5.06 10.87 17.65
N GLU A 62 4.54 10.24 18.69
CA GLU A 62 5.20 9.20 19.47
C GLU A 62 5.54 7.96 18.66
N ASP A 63 4.76 7.67 17.60
CA ASP A 63 4.98 6.53 16.71
C ASP A 63 6.19 6.75 15.78
N HIS A 64 6.65 8.00 15.63
CA HIS A 64 7.70 8.38 14.70
C HIS A 64 8.92 9.05 15.34
N PHE A 65 8.76 9.65 16.51
CA PHE A 65 9.79 10.38 17.26
C PHE A 65 9.79 9.89 18.70
N ALA A 66 10.56 8.84 19.00
CA ALA A 66 10.68 8.32 20.36
C ALA A 66 11.88 8.99 21.07
N GLY A 67 11.61 9.69 22.17
CA GLY A 67 12.65 10.27 23.01
C GLY A 67 13.47 9.18 23.71
N VAL A 68 14.78 9.24 23.64
CA VAL A 68 15.69 8.28 24.27
C VAL A 68 16.87 9.01 24.94
N SER A 69 17.47 8.40 25.95
CA SER A 69 18.72 8.87 26.55
C SER A 69 19.88 8.02 26.06
N LYS A 70 20.96 8.66 25.63
CA LYS A 70 22.18 7.99 25.17
C LYS A 70 23.37 8.42 25.99
N MET A 71 24.19 7.47 26.46
CA MET A 71 25.44 7.76 27.13
C MET A 71 26.52 8.09 26.09
N VAL A 72 27.14 9.25 26.20
CA VAL A 72 28.28 9.66 25.37
C VAL A 72 29.52 9.86 26.23
N THR A 73 30.67 9.36 25.77
CA THR A 73 31.95 9.57 26.44
C THR A 73 32.53 10.91 26.02
N LEU A 74 32.79 11.77 27.01
CA LEU A 74 33.46 13.05 26.78
C LEU A 74 34.97 12.84 26.57
N GLY A 75 35.63 13.79 25.91
CA GLY A 75 37.10 13.76 25.72
C GLY A 75 37.94 13.66 27.01
N SER A 76 37.32 13.91 28.16
CA SER A 76 37.88 13.70 29.50
C SER A 76 37.75 12.27 30.03
N GLY A 77 37.12 11.35 29.29
CA GLY A 77 36.82 9.99 29.73
C GLY A 77 35.56 9.86 30.61
N ALA A 78 34.92 10.98 30.97
CA ALA A 78 33.65 10.94 31.73
C ALA A 78 32.49 10.64 30.81
N ASN A 79 31.52 9.83 31.28
CA ASN A 79 30.28 9.56 30.57
C ASN A 79 29.24 10.61 30.93
N ARG A 80 28.54 11.12 29.92
CA ARG A 80 27.41 12.04 30.08
C ARG A 80 26.19 11.48 29.39
N GLU A 81 25.06 11.50 30.07
CA GLU A 81 23.76 11.24 29.47
C GLU A 81 23.33 12.44 28.62
N VAL A 82 22.91 12.18 27.40
CA VAL A 82 22.41 13.19 26.46
C VAL A 82 21.06 12.72 25.90
N GLU A 83 20.16 13.66 25.73
CA GLU A 83 18.90 13.41 25.03
C GLU A 83 19.16 13.16 23.55
N ASP A 84 18.44 12.17 23.01
CA ASP A 84 18.40 11.82 21.60
C ASP A 84 16.99 11.40 21.21
N TYR A 85 16.75 11.13 19.94
CA TYR A 85 15.48 10.58 19.42
C TYR A 85 15.77 9.39 18.54
N MET A 86 14.96 8.34 18.69
CA MET A 86 14.82 7.31 17.68
C MET A 86 13.76 7.77 16.67
N LEU A 87 14.14 7.78 15.41
CA LEU A 87 13.37 8.34 14.31
C LEU A 87 13.00 7.23 13.33
N THR A 88 11.75 7.16 12.93
CA THR A 88 11.38 6.36 11.77
C THR A 88 11.86 7.02 10.48
N ARG A 89 11.82 6.29 9.36
CA ARG A 89 12.10 6.85 8.03
C ARG A 89 11.20 8.06 7.71
N TYR A 90 9.93 8.02 8.11
CA TYR A 90 9.00 9.14 7.95
C TYR A 90 9.42 10.37 8.77
N ALA A 91 9.89 10.19 10.01
CA ALA A 91 10.43 11.28 10.82
C ALA A 91 11.68 11.92 10.16
N CYS A 92 12.58 11.08 9.62
CA CYS A 92 13.76 11.57 8.88
C CYS A 92 13.36 12.40 7.65
N TYR A 93 12.32 11.98 6.93
CA TYR A 93 11.74 12.74 5.83
C TYR A 93 11.22 14.10 6.28
N LEU A 94 10.39 14.16 7.34
CA LEU A 94 9.86 15.42 7.87
C LEU A 94 10.97 16.36 8.36
N ILE A 95 12.03 15.83 8.96
CA ILE A 95 13.20 16.61 9.37
C ILE A 95 13.89 17.21 8.13
N ALA A 96 14.11 16.41 7.08
CA ALA A 96 14.72 16.91 5.85
C ALA A 96 13.87 17.99 5.18
N GLU A 97 12.55 17.81 5.11
CA GLU A 97 11.61 18.80 4.55
C GLU A 97 11.62 20.14 5.31
N ASN A 98 11.83 20.12 6.63
CA ASN A 98 11.89 21.31 7.47
C ASN A 98 13.33 21.87 7.64
N GLY A 99 14.32 21.25 7.02
CA GLY A 99 15.71 21.67 7.01
C GLY A 99 15.96 22.84 6.05
N ASP A 100 17.17 23.45 6.17
CA ASP A 100 17.59 24.53 5.27
C ASP A 100 18.01 23.98 3.89
N PRO A 101 17.22 24.22 2.81
CA PRO A 101 17.52 23.66 1.49
C PRO A 101 18.77 24.25 0.83
N ARG A 102 19.38 25.28 1.41
CA ARG A 102 20.68 25.83 0.95
C ARG A 102 21.84 24.90 1.30
N LYS A 103 21.65 24.00 2.25
CA LYS A 103 22.61 22.93 2.56
C LYS A 103 22.48 21.80 1.54
N GLU A 104 23.58 21.44 0.90
CA GLU A 104 23.61 20.39 -0.12
C GLU A 104 23.07 19.06 0.42
N GLN A 105 23.39 18.71 1.66
CA GLN A 105 22.95 17.50 2.34
C GLN A 105 21.43 17.45 2.54
N ILE A 106 20.84 18.60 2.87
CA ILE A 106 19.38 18.73 3.00
C ILE A 106 18.70 18.63 1.64
N ALA A 107 19.16 19.38 0.65
CA ALA A 107 18.64 19.32 -0.72
C ALA A 107 18.71 17.89 -1.29
N PHE A 108 19.80 17.17 -1.00
CA PHE A 108 19.92 15.76 -1.33
C PHE A 108 18.89 14.89 -0.60
N ALA A 109 18.78 15.04 0.73
CA ALA A 109 17.85 14.26 1.53
C ALA A 109 16.40 14.44 1.05
N GLN A 110 15.98 15.67 0.76
CA GLN A 110 14.66 15.95 0.17
C GLN A 110 14.46 15.23 -1.16
N SER A 111 15.42 15.31 -2.05
CA SER A 111 15.38 14.61 -3.34
C SER A 111 15.36 13.09 -3.19
N TYR A 112 16.15 12.55 -2.27
CA TYR A 112 16.20 11.11 -1.97
C TYR A 112 14.84 10.59 -1.49
N PHE A 113 14.25 11.26 -0.50
CA PHE A 113 12.96 10.85 0.05
C PHE A 113 11.84 10.98 -0.99
N ALA A 114 11.81 12.06 -1.78
CA ALA A 114 10.82 12.22 -2.85
C ALA A 114 10.89 11.06 -3.86
N VAL A 115 12.10 10.65 -4.27
CA VAL A 115 12.28 9.51 -5.18
C VAL A 115 11.87 8.19 -4.54
N GLN A 116 12.18 7.97 -3.24
CA GLN A 116 11.79 6.74 -2.56
C GLN A 116 10.27 6.64 -2.38
N THR A 117 9.61 7.74 -2.01
CA THR A 117 8.14 7.79 -1.94
C THR A 117 7.52 7.44 -3.29
N ARG A 118 8.01 8.05 -4.39
CA ARG A 118 7.49 7.74 -5.73
C ARG A 118 7.72 6.29 -6.15
N LYS A 119 8.87 5.71 -5.81
CA LYS A 119 9.12 4.28 -6.06
C LYS A 119 8.15 3.39 -5.30
N GLN A 120 7.89 3.71 -4.03
CA GLN A 120 6.95 2.96 -3.20
C GLN A 120 5.53 3.02 -3.78
N GLU A 121 5.05 4.20 -4.16
CA GLU A 121 3.76 4.38 -4.83
C GLU A 121 3.64 3.51 -6.10
N LEU A 122 4.68 3.52 -6.94
CA LEU A 122 4.69 2.71 -8.18
C LEU A 122 4.68 1.20 -7.89
N ILE A 123 5.33 0.75 -6.82
CA ILE A 123 5.30 -0.65 -6.39
C ILE A 123 3.90 -1.01 -5.92
N GLU A 124 3.28 -0.20 -5.09
CA GLU A 124 1.92 -0.41 -4.58
C GLU A 124 0.87 -0.40 -5.71
N GLU A 125 0.96 0.56 -6.63
CA GLU A 125 0.14 0.60 -7.84
C GLU A 125 0.28 -0.71 -8.65
N ARG A 126 1.51 -1.22 -8.77
CA ARG A 126 1.78 -2.45 -9.52
C ARG A 126 1.28 -3.70 -8.82
N ILE A 127 1.43 -3.79 -7.49
CA ILE A 127 0.87 -4.87 -6.68
C ILE A 127 -0.66 -4.89 -6.83
N SER A 128 -1.31 -3.74 -6.63
CA SER A 128 -2.76 -3.60 -6.77
C SER A 128 -3.24 -4.00 -8.19
N TYR A 129 -2.47 -3.65 -9.21
CA TYR A 129 -2.78 -4.06 -10.59
C TYR A 129 -2.68 -5.58 -10.79
N ILE A 130 -1.64 -6.22 -10.24
CA ILE A 130 -1.45 -7.69 -10.30
C ILE A 130 -2.60 -8.39 -9.58
N GLU A 131 -2.88 -8.02 -8.33
CA GLU A 131 -3.97 -8.59 -7.53
C GLU A 131 -5.33 -8.49 -8.24
N ARG A 132 -5.60 -7.32 -8.83
CA ARG A 132 -6.80 -7.10 -9.61
C ARG A 132 -6.88 -8.00 -10.85
N THR A 133 -5.75 -8.16 -11.55
CA THR A 133 -5.67 -9.00 -12.75
C THR A 133 -5.90 -10.47 -12.41
N GLU A 134 -5.32 -10.94 -11.30
CA GLU A 134 -5.53 -12.30 -10.80
C GLU A 134 -6.98 -12.53 -10.37
N ALA A 135 -7.56 -11.61 -9.60
CA ALA A 135 -8.96 -11.68 -9.18
C ALA A 135 -9.90 -11.72 -10.41
N ARG A 136 -9.59 -10.93 -11.45
CA ARG A 136 -10.34 -10.90 -12.70
C ARG A 136 -10.19 -12.20 -13.49
N GLY A 137 -9.02 -12.80 -13.50
CA GLY A 137 -8.75 -14.12 -14.09
C GLY A 137 -9.61 -15.20 -13.43
N LYS A 138 -9.57 -15.30 -12.11
CA LYS A 138 -10.39 -16.25 -11.32
C LYS A 138 -11.88 -16.08 -11.58
N LEU A 139 -12.38 -14.85 -11.57
CA LEU A 139 -13.79 -14.58 -11.89
C LEU A 139 -14.15 -15.03 -13.30
N ARG A 140 -13.28 -14.79 -14.28
CA ARG A 140 -13.55 -15.20 -15.67
C ARG A 140 -13.66 -16.72 -15.81
N GLU A 141 -12.82 -17.46 -15.11
CA GLU A 141 -12.88 -18.93 -15.10
C GLU A 141 -14.16 -19.44 -14.43
N SER A 142 -14.55 -18.85 -13.29
CA SER A 142 -15.79 -19.17 -12.59
C SER A 142 -17.03 -18.87 -13.43
N GLU A 143 -17.07 -17.72 -14.09
CA GLU A 143 -18.14 -17.34 -14.99
C GLU A 143 -18.22 -18.25 -16.20
N LYS A 144 -17.08 -18.74 -16.73
CA LYS A 144 -17.02 -19.71 -17.82
C LYS A 144 -17.61 -21.06 -17.38
N ARG A 145 -17.23 -21.57 -16.22
CA ARG A 145 -17.79 -22.80 -15.64
C ARG A 145 -19.31 -22.67 -15.41
N LEU A 146 -19.74 -21.55 -14.84
CA LEU A 146 -21.17 -21.30 -14.63
C LEU A 146 -21.94 -21.30 -15.94
N SER A 147 -21.40 -20.64 -16.98
CA SER A 147 -22.01 -20.65 -18.31
C SER A 147 -22.16 -22.07 -18.84
N GLN A 148 -21.11 -22.87 -18.79
CA GLN A 148 -21.10 -24.25 -19.23
C GLN A 148 -22.14 -25.07 -18.47
N ASN A 149 -22.15 -25.02 -17.14
CA ASN A 149 -23.10 -25.74 -16.29
C ASN A 149 -24.58 -25.39 -16.60
N ILE A 150 -24.82 -24.12 -16.90
CA ILE A 150 -26.19 -23.63 -17.21
C ILE A 150 -26.64 -24.08 -18.60
N TYR A 151 -25.78 -23.97 -19.62
CA TYR A 151 -26.08 -24.40 -20.98
C TYR A 151 -26.28 -25.92 -21.11
N GLU A 152 -25.49 -26.74 -20.43
CA GLU A 152 -25.63 -28.20 -20.39
C GLU A 152 -27.01 -28.63 -19.82
N ARG A 153 -27.69 -27.72 -19.09
CA ARG A 153 -29.03 -27.93 -18.54
C ARG A 153 -30.13 -27.35 -19.41
N GLY A 154 -29.84 -26.97 -20.64
CA GLY A 154 -30.82 -26.51 -21.61
C GLY A 154 -31.34 -25.09 -21.38
N VAL A 155 -30.67 -24.27 -20.56
CA VAL A 155 -31.06 -22.87 -20.37
C VAL A 155 -30.59 -22.05 -21.56
N ASP A 156 -31.48 -21.27 -22.16
CA ASP A 156 -31.19 -20.38 -23.28
C ASP A 156 -30.43 -19.10 -22.86
N ASP A 157 -29.96 -18.32 -23.83
CA ASP A 157 -29.22 -17.07 -23.60
C ASP A 157 -30.01 -16.06 -22.76
N ALA A 158 -31.34 -16.01 -22.93
CA ALA A 158 -32.20 -15.11 -22.17
C ALA A 158 -32.29 -15.54 -20.69
N GLY A 159 -32.36 -16.84 -20.43
CA GLY A 159 -32.33 -17.44 -19.10
C GLY A 159 -31.00 -17.18 -18.42
N PHE A 160 -29.89 -17.39 -19.13
CA PHE A 160 -28.57 -17.10 -18.65
C PHE A 160 -28.38 -15.61 -18.26
N GLY A 161 -28.82 -14.69 -19.12
CA GLY A 161 -28.81 -13.26 -18.83
C GLY A 161 -29.60 -12.89 -17.57
N ARG A 162 -30.78 -13.54 -17.35
CA ARG A 162 -31.56 -13.34 -16.11
C ARG A 162 -30.82 -13.83 -14.87
N ILE A 163 -30.18 -15.00 -14.90
CA ILE A 163 -29.44 -15.56 -13.78
C ILE A 163 -28.30 -14.62 -13.40
N ARG A 164 -27.50 -14.16 -14.37
CA ARG A 164 -26.39 -13.20 -14.12
C ARG A 164 -26.90 -11.88 -13.54
N SER A 165 -28.00 -11.34 -14.09
CA SER A 165 -28.57 -10.09 -13.60
C SER A 165 -29.09 -10.21 -12.16
N LYS A 166 -29.70 -11.33 -11.79
CA LYS A 166 -30.13 -11.59 -10.40
C LYS A 166 -28.93 -11.72 -9.45
N GLY A 167 -27.86 -12.41 -9.87
CA GLY A 167 -26.62 -12.48 -9.11
C GLY A 167 -25.99 -11.08 -8.88
N ASP A 168 -25.94 -10.26 -9.92
CA ASP A 168 -25.47 -8.88 -9.81
C ASP A 168 -26.38 -8.02 -8.91
N GLN A 169 -27.72 -8.17 -8.99
CA GLN A 169 -28.65 -7.48 -8.10
C GLN A 169 -28.42 -7.83 -6.62
N ALA A 170 -28.20 -9.09 -6.31
CA ALA A 170 -27.90 -9.53 -4.94
C ALA A 170 -26.58 -8.93 -4.44
N LEU A 171 -25.55 -8.86 -5.30
CA LEU A 171 -24.24 -8.32 -4.96
C LEU A 171 -24.25 -6.78 -4.82
N PHE A 172 -25.02 -6.09 -5.65
CA PHE A 172 -25.01 -4.63 -5.76
C PHE A 172 -26.22 -3.95 -5.08
N GLY A 173 -26.84 -4.59 -4.09
CA GLY A 173 -27.93 -3.98 -3.33
C GLY A 173 -29.17 -3.69 -4.17
N GLY A 174 -29.51 -4.57 -5.11
CA GLY A 174 -30.69 -4.48 -5.96
C GLY A 174 -30.47 -3.90 -7.35
N PHE A 175 -29.27 -3.34 -7.63
CA PHE A 175 -28.97 -2.79 -8.96
C PHE A 175 -28.65 -3.90 -9.97
N THR A 176 -29.27 -3.84 -11.14
CA THR A 176 -28.95 -4.73 -12.27
C THR A 176 -27.57 -4.41 -12.85
N THR A 177 -26.99 -5.35 -13.60
CA THR A 177 -25.75 -5.13 -14.36
C THR A 177 -25.81 -3.87 -15.22
N LYS A 178 -26.95 -3.59 -15.86
CA LYS A 178 -27.14 -2.41 -16.71
C LYS A 178 -27.12 -1.12 -15.89
N GLN A 179 -27.87 -1.06 -14.81
CA GLN A 179 -27.91 0.10 -13.90
C GLN A 179 -26.54 0.37 -13.28
N MET A 180 -25.77 -0.66 -12.94
CA MET A 180 -24.40 -0.49 -12.44
C MET A 180 -23.45 0.04 -13.53
N LYS A 181 -23.60 -0.41 -14.78
CA LYS A 181 -22.83 0.16 -15.91
C LYS A 181 -23.14 1.64 -16.11
N GLU A 182 -24.41 2.01 -16.12
CA GLU A 182 -24.85 3.41 -16.21
C GLU A 182 -24.26 4.26 -15.07
N ARG A 183 -24.34 3.77 -13.84
CA ARG A 183 -23.84 4.46 -12.64
C ARG A 183 -22.31 4.67 -12.67
N LEU A 184 -21.56 3.71 -13.23
CA LEU A 184 -20.10 3.77 -13.33
C LEU A 184 -19.62 4.36 -14.66
N GLY A 185 -20.50 4.80 -15.55
CA GLY A 185 -20.15 5.35 -16.87
C GLY A 185 -19.51 4.31 -17.80
N VAL A 186 -19.85 3.02 -17.64
CA VAL A 186 -19.28 1.92 -18.42
C VAL A 186 -20.10 1.69 -19.70
N GLN A 187 -19.42 1.66 -20.84
CA GLN A 187 -20.04 1.36 -22.14
C GLN A 187 -20.68 -0.05 -22.14
N ASP A 188 -21.82 -0.21 -22.80
CA ASP A 188 -22.58 -1.46 -22.81
C ASP A 188 -21.78 -2.69 -23.27
N LYS A 189 -20.88 -2.51 -24.24
CA LYS A 189 -20.04 -3.58 -24.79
C LYS A 189 -18.91 -4.03 -23.89
N ARG A 190 -18.56 -3.26 -22.86
CA ARG A 190 -17.45 -3.60 -21.95
C ARG A 190 -17.95 -4.38 -20.74
N PRO A 191 -17.22 -5.40 -20.27
CA PRO A 191 -17.59 -6.14 -19.06
C PRO A 191 -17.59 -5.22 -17.82
N LEU A 192 -18.64 -5.27 -17.00
CA LEU A 192 -18.73 -4.50 -15.76
C LEU A 192 -17.55 -4.81 -14.81
N ALA A 193 -17.13 -6.06 -14.75
CA ALA A 193 -16.06 -6.52 -13.87
C ALA A 193 -14.68 -5.83 -14.11
N ASP A 194 -14.47 -5.25 -15.30
CA ASP A 194 -13.24 -4.51 -15.61
C ASP A 194 -13.17 -3.15 -14.87
N PHE A 195 -14.30 -2.68 -14.35
CA PHE A 195 -14.44 -1.38 -13.68
C PHE A 195 -14.73 -1.49 -12.17
N LEU A 196 -14.84 -2.73 -11.66
CA LEU A 196 -15.09 -2.97 -10.25
C LEU A 196 -13.80 -2.95 -9.43
N PRO A 197 -13.83 -2.53 -8.15
CA PRO A 197 -12.73 -2.71 -7.21
C PRO A 197 -12.39 -4.20 -7.01
N THR A 198 -11.14 -4.50 -6.67
CA THR A 198 -10.65 -5.87 -6.45
C THR A 198 -11.51 -6.65 -5.46
N LEU A 199 -11.90 -6.02 -4.34
CA LEU A 199 -12.78 -6.64 -3.35
C LEU A 199 -14.12 -7.06 -3.96
N THR A 200 -14.74 -6.20 -4.79
CA THR A 200 -16.02 -6.50 -5.44
C THR A 200 -15.89 -7.60 -6.49
N ILE A 201 -14.74 -7.65 -7.20
CA ILE A 201 -14.43 -8.76 -8.12
C ILE A 201 -14.33 -10.08 -7.35
N ALA A 202 -13.64 -10.08 -6.20
CA ALA A 202 -13.51 -11.26 -5.34
C ALA A 202 -14.86 -11.72 -4.78
N ALA A 203 -15.70 -10.80 -4.31
CA ALA A 203 -17.06 -11.10 -3.85
C ALA A 203 -17.93 -11.67 -4.98
N LYS A 204 -17.84 -11.11 -6.19
CA LYS A 204 -18.53 -11.65 -7.37
C LYS A 204 -18.02 -13.04 -7.74
N ASN A 205 -16.73 -13.30 -7.65
CA ASN A 205 -16.15 -14.61 -7.86
C ASN A 205 -16.71 -15.63 -6.86
N LEU A 206 -16.72 -15.29 -5.56
CA LEU A 206 -17.26 -16.14 -4.52
C LEU A 206 -18.75 -16.48 -4.79
N ALA A 207 -19.58 -15.48 -5.10
CA ALA A 207 -20.98 -15.68 -5.43
C ALA A 207 -21.17 -16.59 -6.65
N THR A 208 -20.32 -16.45 -7.66
CA THR A 208 -20.33 -17.31 -8.86
C THR A 208 -19.94 -18.75 -8.52
N GLU A 209 -18.93 -18.97 -7.69
CA GLU A 209 -18.52 -20.30 -7.23
C GLU A 209 -19.60 -20.97 -6.37
N MET A 210 -20.23 -20.21 -5.46
CA MET A 210 -21.37 -20.72 -4.68
C MET A 210 -22.52 -21.14 -5.60
N THR A 211 -22.80 -20.40 -6.66
CA THR A 211 -23.80 -20.75 -7.64
C THR A 211 -23.41 -22.01 -8.40
N ASN A 212 -22.15 -22.13 -8.85
CA ASN A 212 -21.62 -23.33 -9.49
C ASN A 212 -21.81 -24.56 -8.59
N TYR A 213 -21.44 -24.45 -7.31
CA TYR A 213 -21.59 -25.51 -6.33
C TYR A 213 -23.06 -25.93 -6.14
N ASN A 214 -23.96 -24.96 -5.96
CA ASN A 214 -25.39 -25.23 -5.80
C ASN A 214 -26.01 -25.88 -7.06
N VAL A 215 -25.59 -25.44 -8.24
CA VAL A 215 -26.04 -26.04 -9.52
C VAL A 215 -25.57 -27.49 -9.60
N CYS A 216 -24.36 -27.80 -9.16
CA CYS A 216 -23.86 -29.18 -9.03
C CYS A 216 -24.73 -30.01 -8.07
N LEU A 217 -24.92 -29.53 -6.84
CA LEU A 217 -25.65 -30.27 -5.79
C LEU A 217 -27.13 -30.53 -6.12
N LEU A 218 -27.82 -29.55 -6.66
CA LEU A 218 -29.28 -29.62 -6.86
C LEU A 218 -29.68 -30.39 -8.11
N TYR A 219 -28.76 -30.60 -9.06
CA TYR A 219 -29.11 -31.15 -10.38
C TYR A 219 -28.27 -32.37 -10.78
N THR A 220 -27.37 -32.87 -9.93
CA THR A 220 -26.73 -34.15 -10.18
C THR A 220 -27.56 -35.28 -9.59
N SER A 221 -28.08 -36.18 -10.42
CA SER A 221 -28.25 -37.58 -10.03
C SER A 221 -26.92 -38.08 -9.47
N PRO A 222 -26.91 -38.94 -8.43
CA PRO A 222 -25.77 -39.15 -7.58
C PRO A 222 -24.58 -39.82 -8.30
N SER A 223 -23.72 -39.01 -8.88
CA SER A 223 -22.37 -39.44 -9.21
C SER A 223 -21.39 -38.39 -8.67
N PRO A 224 -20.55 -38.78 -7.70
CA PRO A 224 -19.59 -37.83 -7.08
C PRO A 224 -18.44 -37.39 -7.99
N ARG A 225 -18.43 -37.75 -9.26
CA ARG A 225 -17.30 -37.50 -10.18
C ARG A 225 -17.39 -36.21 -10.98
N ASP A 226 -18.50 -35.51 -10.96
CA ASP A 226 -18.73 -34.36 -11.85
C ASP A 226 -18.56 -32.98 -11.18
N CYS A 227 -18.17 -32.96 -9.90
CA CYS A 227 -17.95 -31.71 -9.15
C CYS A 227 -16.48 -31.44 -8.76
N SER A 228 -15.53 -32.15 -9.34
CA SER A 228 -14.10 -31.95 -9.08
C SER A 228 -13.36 -31.20 -10.17
#